data_5cf61086ab0f6b85d40d5440de5b1dbd
#
_entry.id   5cf61086ab0f6b85d40d5440de5b1dbd
#
_cell.length_a   1.000
_cell.length_b   1.000
_cell.length_c   1.000
_cell.angle_alpha   90.00
_cell.angle_beta   90.00
_cell.angle_gamma   90.00
#
_symmetry.space_group_name_H-M   'P 1'
#
loop_
_entity.id
_entity.type
_entity.pdbx_description
1 polymer ?
#
loop_
_entity_poly.entity_id
_entity_poly.type
_entity_poly.pdbx_seq_one_letter_code
_entity_poly.pdbx_strand_id
1 'polypeptide(L)'
;LFYLGVDSSGPLSSFSIALTLFLLVVLAACVTFAVLIFLIAYILIRGVPYLTPELFSLHYTSDNVSLMPALFNTIEMIFLALILAVPVGIFSAIYLVEYSNRGSKFQMTLVKIIRMTTETLQGIPSIVFGLFGFLAFAVTCKFSYSLLGGAITMALMVLPLIMRTTEEALLSVPDSYREGSFGLGAGRLRTIFRIILPSAVPGILAGIILAVGRIVGETAA
;
A
#
# COMPACT_ATOMS: atom_id res chain seq x y z
N LEU A 1 19.09 -20.33 23.79
CA LEU A 1 18.77 -19.72 25.09
C LEU A 1 19.42 -20.45 26.27
N PHE A 2 19.88 -21.69 26.11
CA PHE A 2 20.51 -22.49 27.17
C PHE A 2 22.00 -22.16 27.43
N TYR A 3 22.61 -21.30 26.63
CA TYR A 3 24.05 -21.03 26.73
C TYR A 3 24.44 -19.74 27.47
N LEU A 4 23.47 -18.94 27.91
CA LEU A 4 23.78 -17.67 28.60
C LEU A 4 23.71 -17.72 30.13
N GLY A 5 23.51 -18.89 30.77
CA GLY A 5 23.61 -19.05 32.23
C GLY A 5 22.77 -18.05 33.07
N VAL A 6 21.69 -17.52 32.50
CA VAL A 6 20.81 -16.57 33.20
C VAL A 6 19.72 -17.40 33.88
N ASP A 7 19.82 -17.53 35.20
CA ASP A 7 18.77 -18.10 36.04
C ASP A 7 17.48 -17.28 35.87
N SER A 8 16.51 -17.82 35.13
CA SER A 8 15.26 -17.15 34.73
C SER A 8 14.20 -17.04 35.83
N SER A 9 14.54 -17.32 37.07
CA SER A 9 13.58 -17.48 38.15
C SER A 9 13.38 -16.30 39.11
N GLY A 10 14.07 -15.16 38.88
CA GLY A 10 13.96 -14.00 39.76
C GLY A 10 13.45 -12.72 39.04
N PRO A 11 12.73 -11.82 39.73
CA PRO A 11 12.25 -10.57 39.16
C PRO A 11 13.37 -9.65 38.64
N LEU A 12 14.58 -9.74 39.19
CA LEU A 12 15.76 -9.01 38.75
C LEU A 12 16.32 -9.54 37.42
N SER A 13 16.22 -10.85 37.17
CA SER A 13 16.65 -11.43 35.88
C SER A 13 15.71 -11.06 34.75
N SER A 14 14.42 -11.04 35.00
CA SER A 14 13.40 -10.59 34.03
C SER A 14 13.57 -9.12 33.67
N PHE A 15 13.88 -8.28 34.66
CA PHE A 15 14.15 -6.86 34.46
C PHE A 15 15.42 -6.63 33.61
N SER A 16 16.51 -7.35 33.92
CA SER A 16 17.77 -7.22 33.16
C SER A 16 17.60 -7.70 31.70
N ILE A 17 16.86 -8.79 31.48
CA ILE A 17 16.54 -9.26 30.12
C ILE A 17 15.69 -8.23 29.37
N ALA A 18 14.65 -7.69 30.00
CA ALA A 18 13.81 -6.66 29.40
C ALA A 18 14.60 -5.39 29.06
N LEU A 19 15.48 -4.95 29.95
CA LEU A 19 16.36 -3.80 29.72
C LEU A 19 17.33 -4.06 28.56
N THR A 20 17.94 -5.23 28.52
CA THR A 20 18.86 -5.61 27.42
C THR A 20 18.16 -5.64 26.09
N LEU A 21 16.96 -6.25 26.02
CA LEU A 21 16.15 -6.26 24.79
C LEU A 21 15.73 -4.86 24.38
N PHE A 22 15.33 -4.01 25.32
CA PHE A 22 15.00 -2.60 25.04
C PHE A 22 16.20 -1.86 24.47
N LEU A 23 17.38 -1.98 25.07
CA LEU A 23 18.61 -1.34 24.58
C LEU A 23 19.00 -1.84 23.19
N LEU A 24 18.85 -3.14 22.91
CA LEU A 24 19.13 -3.71 21.59
C LEU A 24 18.14 -3.15 20.53
N VAL A 25 16.86 -3.04 20.85
CA VAL A 25 15.86 -2.45 19.95
C VAL A 25 16.15 -0.97 19.68
N VAL A 26 16.47 -0.20 20.73
CA VAL A 26 16.85 1.22 20.59
C VAL A 26 18.11 1.37 19.74
N LEU A 27 19.13 0.55 20.00
CA LEU A 27 20.37 0.56 19.22
C LEU A 27 20.10 0.24 17.73
N ALA A 28 19.33 -0.80 17.46
CA ALA A 28 18.96 -1.16 16.11
C ALA A 28 18.17 -0.03 15.39
N ALA A 29 17.24 0.60 16.10
CA ALA A 29 16.49 1.74 15.57
C ALA A 29 17.42 2.93 15.27
N CYS A 30 18.35 3.27 16.20
CA CYS A 30 19.32 4.34 16.00
C CYS A 30 20.25 4.07 14.80
N VAL A 31 20.74 2.84 14.65
CA VAL A 31 21.60 2.46 13.52
C VAL A 31 20.82 2.57 12.20
N THR A 32 19.60 2.04 12.15
CA THR A 32 18.75 2.12 10.95
C THR A 32 18.48 3.57 10.55
N PHE A 33 18.15 4.42 11.53
CA PHE A 33 17.90 5.84 11.30
C PHE A 33 19.16 6.60 10.85
N ALA A 34 20.31 6.30 11.45
CA ALA A 34 21.58 6.88 11.05
C ALA A 34 21.99 6.49 9.62
N VAL A 35 21.79 5.22 9.23
CA VAL A 35 22.05 4.76 7.86
C VAL A 35 21.10 5.46 6.87
N LEU A 36 19.83 5.61 7.21
CA LEU A 36 18.86 6.32 6.36
C LEU A 36 19.27 7.79 6.14
N ILE A 37 19.62 8.51 7.23
CA ILE A 37 20.08 9.90 7.13
C ILE A 37 21.36 9.97 6.31
N PHE A 38 22.30 9.06 6.54
CA PHE A 38 23.55 9.02 5.79
C PHE A 38 23.31 8.83 4.29
N LEU A 39 22.43 7.90 3.90
CA LEU A 39 22.08 7.67 2.48
C LEU A 39 21.44 8.92 1.86
N ILE A 40 20.48 9.55 2.54
CA ILE A 40 19.83 10.77 2.06
C ILE A 40 20.86 11.88 1.90
N ALA A 41 21.68 12.12 2.92
CA ALA A 41 22.72 13.14 2.89
C ALA A 41 23.74 12.88 1.77
N TYR A 42 24.17 11.63 1.60
CA TYR A 42 25.09 11.23 0.54
C TYR A 42 24.52 11.53 -0.85
N ILE A 43 23.26 11.14 -1.11
CA ILE A 43 22.59 11.39 -2.39
C ILE A 43 22.46 12.90 -2.66
N LEU A 44 22.05 13.68 -1.65
CA LEU A 44 21.90 15.12 -1.78
C LEU A 44 23.26 15.81 -2.03
N ILE A 45 24.28 15.52 -1.23
CA ILE A 45 25.60 16.15 -1.36
C ILE A 45 26.23 15.82 -2.73
N ARG A 46 26.03 14.59 -3.21
CA ARG A 46 26.57 14.19 -4.51
C ARG A 46 25.70 14.61 -5.68
N GLY A 47 24.38 14.66 -5.53
CA GLY A 47 23.45 14.95 -6.60
C GLY A 47 23.22 16.45 -6.88
N VAL A 48 23.15 17.28 -5.83
CA VAL A 48 22.85 18.72 -5.96
C VAL A 48 23.79 19.46 -6.91
N PRO A 49 25.11 19.22 -6.91
CA PRO A 49 26.01 19.91 -7.85
C PRO A 49 25.73 19.64 -9.34
N TYR A 50 25.01 18.54 -9.65
CA TYR A 50 24.66 18.15 -11.03
C TYR A 50 23.25 18.61 -11.44
N LEU A 51 22.53 19.34 -10.60
CA LEU A 51 21.24 19.91 -10.93
C LEU A 51 21.43 21.14 -11.84
N THR A 52 21.48 20.92 -13.15
CA THR A 52 21.54 21.99 -14.14
C THR A 52 20.13 22.37 -14.61
N PRO A 53 19.88 23.60 -15.08
CA PRO A 53 18.59 23.99 -15.67
C PRO A 53 18.17 23.11 -16.85
N GLU A 54 19.12 22.55 -17.57
CA GLU A 54 18.90 21.65 -18.70
C GLU A 54 18.20 20.35 -18.30
N LEU A 55 18.41 19.88 -17.06
CA LEU A 55 17.73 18.72 -16.49
C LEU A 55 16.20 18.91 -16.44
N PHE A 56 15.75 20.15 -16.34
CA PHE A 56 14.32 20.52 -16.28
C PHE A 56 13.74 20.89 -17.66
N SER A 57 14.46 20.68 -18.75
CA SER A 57 13.95 20.88 -20.10
C SER A 57 12.83 19.89 -20.43
N LEU A 58 11.79 20.36 -21.13
CA LEU A 58 10.68 19.52 -21.60
C LEU A 58 11.05 18.65 -22.80
N HIS A 59 12.14 19.00 -23.51
CA HIS A 59 12.60 18.24 -24.66
C HIS A 59 13.78 17.36 -24.29
N TYR A 60 13.56 16.03 -24.36
CA TYR A 60 14.63 15.06 -24.18
C TYR A 60 15.45 14.96 -25.47
N THR A 61 16.76 15.17 -25.37
CA THR A 61 17.73 14.85 -26.38
C THR A 61 18.84 14.00 -25.79
N SER A 62 19.55 13.26 -26.62
CA SER A 62 20.67 12.40 -26.15
C SER A 62 21.77 13.20 -25.42
N ASP A 63 21.88 14.49 -25.73
CA ASP A 63 22.87 15.40 -25.14
C ASP A 63 22.38 16.05 -23.85
N ASN A 64 21.06 16.14 -23.67
CA ASN A 64 20.39 16.89 -22.58
C ASN A 64 19.68 15.99 -21.58
N VAL A 65 19.89 14.80 -21.40
CA VAL A 65 19.29 13.81 -20.46
C VAL A 65 18.25 14.41 -19.47
N SER A 66 17.17 15.00 -20.01
CA SER A 66 16.17 15.73 -19.23
C SER A 66 15.30 14.79 -18.37
N LEU A 67 15.02 15.19 -17.13
CA LEU A 67 14.19 14.45 -16.17
C LEU A 67 12.68 14.67 -16.39
N MET A 68 12.28 15.81 -16.98
CA MET A 68 10.87 16.20 -17.05
C MET A 68 9.95 15.18 -17.72
N PRO A 69 10.28 14.62 -18.90
CA PRO A 69 9.41 13.64 -19.54
C PRO A 69 9.19 12.39 -18.68
N ALA A 70 10.24 11.92 -17.99
CA ALA A 70 10.15 10.77 -17.08
C ALA A 70 9.23 11.08 -15.88
N LEU A 71 9.31 12.29 -15.34
CA LEU A 71 8.50 12.73 -14.22
C LEU A 71 7.02 12.84 -14.61
N PHE A 72 6.72 13.39 -15.79
CA PHE A 72 5.34 13.44 -16.31
C PHE A 72 4.77 12.04 -16.53
N ASN A 73 5.53 11.13 -17.15
CA ASN A 73 5.11 9.74 -17.33
C ASN A 73 4.84 9.04 -15.99
N THR A 74 5.66 9.30 -14.97
CA THR A 74 5.45 8.75 -13.63
C THR A 74 4.14 9.25 -13.03
N ILE A 75 3.86 10.55 -13.11
CA ILE A 75 2.61 11.14 -12.60
C ILE A 75 1.40 10.56 -13.36
N GLU A 76 1.49 10.45 -14.67
CA GLU A 76 0.43 9.89 -15.51
C GLU A 76 0.17 8.42 -15.17
N MET A 77 1.23 7.63 -14.97
CA MET A 77 1.12 6.23 -14.57
C MET A 77 0.46 6.07 -13.20
N ILE A 78 0.86 6.89 -12.20
CA ILE A 78 0.24 6.90 -10.87
C ILE A 78 -1.26 7.17 -10.99
N PHE A 79 -1.62 8.22 -11.75
CA PHE A 79 -3.02 8.64 -11.92
C PHE A 79 -3.86 7.54 -12.58
N LEU A 80 -3.37 6.94 -13.66
CA LEU A 80 -4.04 5.83 -14.35
C LEU A 80 -4.18 4.59 -13.46
N ALA A 81 -3.13 4.22 -12.75
CA ALA A 81 -3.17 3.08 -11.83
C ALA A 81 -4.19 3.30 -10.71
N LEU A 82 -4.27 4.50 -10.14
CA LEU A 82 -5.24 4.82 -9.08
C LEU A 82 -6.67 4.89 -9.60
N ILE A 83 -6.92 5.44 -10.79
CA ILE A 83 -8.25 5.44 -11.41
C ILE A 83 -8.79 4.01 -11.55
N LEU A 84 -7.93 3.06 -11.84
CA LEU A 84 -8.32 1.65 -11.94
C LEU A 84 -8.46 0.98 -10.57
N ALA A 85 -7.46 1.15 -9.70
CA ALA A 85 -7.38 0.42 -8.44
C ALA A 85 -8.32 0.94 -7.35
N VAL A 86 -8.50 2.27 -7.22
CA VAL A 86 -9.26 2.88 -6.12
C VAL A 86 -10.73 2.51 -6.16
N PRO A 87 -11.46 2.67 -7.29
CA PRO A 87 -12.87 2.28 -7.33
C PRO A 87 -13.06 0.79 -7.05
N VAL A 88 -12.27 -0.07 -7.70
CA VAL A 88 -12.37 -1.52 -7.52
C VAL A 88 -12.06 -1.91 -6.08
N GLY A 89 -11.01 -1.34 -5.48
CA GLY A 89 -10.61 -1.59 -4.11
C GLY A 89 -11.66 -1.18 -3.09
N ILE A 90 -12.21 0.04 -3.21
CA ILE A 90 -13.24 0.56 -2.31
C ILE A 90 -14.53 -0.25 -2.39
N PHE A 91 -15.05 -0.50 -3.60
CA PHE A 91 -16.30 -1.27 -3.76
C PHE A 91 -16.14 -2.72 -3.30
N SER A 92 -14.98 -3.33 -3.54
CA SER A 92 -14.69 -4.67 -3.03
C SER A 92 -14.66 -4.71 -1.51
N ALA A 93 -14.00 -3.73 -0.86
CA ALA A 93 -13.96 -3.64 0.59
C ALA A 93 -15.34 -3.40 1.21
N ILE A 94 -16.16 -2.52 0.61
CA ILE A 94 -17.56 -2.32 1.03
C ILE A 94 -18.33 -3.63 0.97
N TYR A 95 -18.18 -4.39 -0.12
CA TYR A 95 -18.83 -5.69 -0.25
C TYR A 95 -18.37 -6.67 0.84
N LEU A 96 -17.06 -6.75 1.09
CA LEU A 96 -16.49 -7.65 2.08
C LEU A 96 -16.93 -7.32 3.52
N VAL A 97 -17.09 -6.04 3.86
CA VAL A 97 -17.47 -5.62 5.22
C VAL A 97 -18.98 -5.66 5.41
N GLU A 98 -19.73 -5.08 4.51
CA GLU A 98 -21.14 -4.80 4.72
C GLU A 98 -22.07 -5.95 4.30
N TYR A 99 -21.66 -6.80 3.35
CA TYR A 99 -22.51 -7.86 2.80
C TYR A 99 -22.10 -9.27 3.22
N SER A 100 -20.86 -9.48 3.72
CA SER A 100 -20.36 -10.81 3.98
C SER A 100 -21.04 -11.53 5.16
N ASN A 101 -21.38 -10.80 6.23
CA ASN A 101 -21.84 -11.39 7.50
C ASN A 101 -23.30 -11.88 7.49
N ARG A 102 -24.07 -11.66 6.45
CA ARG A 102 -25.50 -12.03 6.35
C ARG A 102 -25.84 -12.83 5.11
N GLY A 103 -24.83 -13.33 4.41
CA GLY A 103 -24.99 -14.07 3.16
C GLY A 103 -25.19 -15.58 3.35
N SER A 104 -25.47 -16.25 2.24
CA SER A 104 -25.45 -17.73 2.13
C SER A 104 -24.06 -18.28 2.49
N LYS A 105 -23.99 -19.58 2.88
CA LYS A 105 -22.71 -20.28 3.10
C LYS A 105 -21.72 -20.10 1.95
N PHE A 106 -22.23 -20.06 0.72
CA PHE A 106 -21.44 -19.80 -0.49
C PHE A 106 -20.79 -18.41 -0.48
N GLN A 107 -21.56 -17.37 -0.11
CA GLN A 107 -21.03 -15.99 -0.05
C GLN A 107 -19.96 -15.86 1.05
N MET A 108 -20.17 -16.48 2.22
CA MET A 108 -19.18 -16.49 3.28
C MET A 108 -17.87 -17.18 2.87
N THR A 109 -17.96 -18.28 2.12
CA THR A 109 -16.79 -18.98 1.57
C THR A 109 -16.08 -18.12 0.54
N LEU A 110 -16.81 -17.47 -0.37
CA LEU A 110 -16.26 -16.57 -1.38
C LEU A 110 -15.48 -15.42 -0.73
N VAL A 111 -16.07 -14.77 0.28
CA VAL A 111 -15.41 -13.69 1.03
C VAL A 111 -14.12 -14.17 1.69
N LYS A 112 -14.14 -15.35 2.30
CA LYS A 112 -12.94 -15.95 2.91
C LYS A 112 -11.84 -16.18 1.86
N ILE A 113 -12.20 -16.70 0.69
CA ILE A 113 -11.25 -16.92 -0.41
C ILE A 113 -10.67 -15.58 -0.87
N ILE A 114 -11.51 -14.54 -1.09
CA ILE A 114 -11.03 -13.23 -1.51
C ILE A 114 -10.04 -12.65 -0.49
N ARG A 115 -10.35 -12.70 0.81
CA ARG A 115 -9.43 -12.21 1.86
C ARG A 115 -8.10 -12.95 1.84
N MET A 116 -8.13 -14.28 1.80
CA MET A 116 -6.92 -15.09 1.74
C MET A 116 -6.09 -14.78 0.47
N THR A 117 -6.75 -14.61 -0.68
CA THR A 117 -6.08 -14.24 -1.93
C THR A 117 -5.46 -12.85 -1.82
N THR A 118 -6.17 -11.88 -1.27
CA THR A 118 -5.67 -10.51 -1.07
C THR A 118 -4.45 -10.49 -0.14
N GLU A 119 -4.48 -11.24 0.95
CA GLU A 119 -3.35 -11.38 1.89
C GLU A 119 -2.15 -12.06 1.21
N THR A 120 -2.38 -13.11 0.42
CA THR A 120 -1.34 -13.81 -0.33
C THR A 120 -0.69 -12.89 -1.36
N LEU A 121 -1.50 -12.12 -2.12
CA LEU A 121 -1.01 -11.18 -3.13
C LEU A 121 -0.14 -10.08 -2.51
N GLN A 122 -0.42 -9.62 -1.29
CA GLN A 122 0.42 -8.63 -0.60
C GLN A 122 1.81 -9.16 -0.26
N GLY A 123 1.95 -10.46 -0.08
CA GLY A 123 3.22 -11.12 0.22
C GLY A 123 4.08 -11.41 -1.02
N ILE A 124 3.55 -11.26 -2.22
CA ILE A 124 4.29 -11.53 -3.46
C ILE A 124 5.29 -10.40 -3.72
N PRO A 125 6.58 -10.72 -4.02
CA PRO A 125 7.55 -9.71 -4.43
C PRO A 125 7.10 -8.95 -5.68
N SER A 126 7.31 -7.64 -5.72
CA SER A 126 6.86 -6.76 -6.81
C SER A 126 7.39 -7.16 -8.19
N ILE A 127 8.61 -7.71 -8.25
CA ILE A 127 9.20 -8.21 -9.50
C ILE A 127 8.34 -9.29 -10.18
N VAL A 128 7.58 -10.07 -9.40
CA VAL A 128 6.67 -11.09 -9.95
C VAL A 128 5.48 -10.40 -10.64
N PHE A 129 4.96 -9.31 -10.07
CA PHE A 129 3.92 -8.51 -10.73
C PHE A 129 4.43 -7.88 -12.02
N GLY A 130 5.67 -7.37 -12.04
CA GLY A 130 6.29 -6.84 -13.24
C GLY A 130 6.45 -7.90 -14.33
N LEU A 131 6.96 -9.08 -13.98
CA LEU A 131 7.08 -10.19 -14.92
C LEU A 131 5.72 -10.66 -15.44
N PHE A 132 4.72 -10.77 -14.55
CA PHE A 132 3.34 -11.11 -14.95
C PHE A 132 2.78 -10.05 -15.90
N GLY A 133 2.91 -8.77 -15.56
CA GLY A 133 2.43 -7.66 -16.37
C GLY A 133 3.09 -7.63 -17.74
N PHE A 134 4.39 -7.86 -17.81
CA PHE A 134 5.11 -7.98 -19.06
C PHE A 134 4.58 -9.14 -19.92
N LEU A 135 4.48 -10.34 -19.37
CA LEU A 135 4.01 -11.52 -20.12
C LEU A 135 2.53 -11.39 -20.52
N ALA A 136 1.68 -10.91 -19.62
CA ALA A 136 0.24 -10.81 -19.87
C ALA A 136 -0.08 -9.66 -20.84
N PHE A 137 0.41 -8.45 -20.55
CA PHE A 137 0.00 -7.26 -21.30
C PHE A 137 0.90 -6.97 -22.50
N ALA A 138 2.23 -6.99 -22.35
CA ALA A 138 3.11 -6.67 -23.44
C ALA A 138 3.19 -7.80 -24.48
N VAL A 139 3.32 -9.07 -24.04
CA VAL A 139 3.51 -10.20 -24.94
C VAL A 139 2.16 -10.77 -25.40
N THR A 140 1.28 -11.19 -24.47
CA THR A 140 0.05 -11.91 -24.83
C THR A 140 -1.00 -10.96 -25.41
N CYS A 141 -1.26 -9.82 -24.76
CA CYS A 141 -2.21 -8.81 -25.26
C CYS A 141 -1.63 -7.92 -26.35
N LYS A 142 -0.33 -8.06 -26.67
CA LYS A 142 0.37 -7.28 -27.71
C LYS A 142 0.31 -5.77 -27.50
N PHE A 143 0.22 -5.32 -26.24
CA PHE A 143 0.27 -3.88 -25.94
C PHE A 143 1.68 -3.30 -26.12
N SER A 144 2.70 -4.17 -26.33
CA SER A 144 4.11 -3.75 -26.35
C SER A 144 4.49 -3.05 -25.03
N TYR A 145 5.57 -2.28 -25.04
CA TYR A 145 5.93 -1.42 -23.89
C TYR A 145 5.03 -0.19 -23.88
N SER A 146 3.90 -0.26 -23.20
CA SER A 146 2.91 0.80 -23.14
C SER A 146 2.65 1.28 -21.71
N LEU A 147 2.38 2.58 -21.58
CA LEU A 147 1.98 3.18 -20.31
C LEU A 147 0.74 2.48 -19.71
N LEU A 148 -0.21 2.06 -20.57
CA LEU A 148 -1.42 1.38 -20.15
C LEU A 148 -1.11 0.01 -19.52
N GLY A 149 -0.23 -0.79 -20.14
CA GLY A 149 0.21 -2.08 -19.59
C GLY A 149 0.88 -1.92 -18.22
N GLY A 150 1.76 -0.92 -18.08
CA GLY A 150 2.39 -0.56 -16.81
C GLY A 150 1.35 -0.12 -15.76
N ALA A 151 0.43 0.77 -16.13
CA ALA A 151 -0.61 1.26 -15.22
C ALA A 151 -1.53 0.14 -14.70
N ILE A 152 -1.93 -0.80 -15.56
CA ILE A 152 -2.73 -1.97 -15.14
C ILE A 152 -1.92 -2.87 -14.20
N THR A 153 -0.64 -3.10 -14.48
CA THR A 153 0.24 -3.89 -13.62
C THR A 153 0.38 -3.25 -12.24
N MET A 154 0.63 -1.93 -12.18
CA MET A 154 0.68 -1.18 -10.93
C MET A 154 -0.66 -1.17 -10.20
N ALA A 155 -1.77 -1.04 -10.92
CA ALA A 155 -3.11 -1.12 -10.33
C ALA A 155 -3.34 -2.47 -9.66
N LEU A 156 -2.98 -3.58 -10.31
CA LEU A 156 -3.09 -4.92 -9.73
C LEU A 156 -2.22 -5.09 -8.48
N MET A 157 -1.02 -4.51 -8.47
CA MET A 157 -0.10 -4.57 -7.34
C MET A 157 -0.59 -3.79 -6.12
N VAL A 158 -1.22 -2.62 -6.31
CA VAL A 158 -1.71 -1.79 -5.20
C VAL A 158 -3.14 -2.10 -4.79
N LEU A 159 -3.91 -2.81 -5.63
CA LEU A 159 -5.30 -3.19 -5.36
C LEU A 159 -5.48 -3.89 -4.00
N PRO A 160 -4.68 -4.93 -3.64
CA PRO A 160 -4.80 -5.59 -2.35
C PRO A 160 -4.57 -4.64 -1.17
N LEU A 161 -3.64 -3.70 -1.30
CA LEU A 161 -3.36 -2.69 -0.28
C LEU A 161 -4.56 -1.77 -0.07
N ILE A 162 -5.14 -1.23 -1.15
CA ILE A 162 -6.31 -0.35 -1.09
C ILE A 162 -7.52 -1.09 -0.52
N MET A 163 -7.75 -2.34 -0.93
CA MET A 163 -8.82 -3.17 -0.38
C MET A 163 -8.69 -3.33 1.13
N ARG A 164 -7.50 -3.71 1.61
CA ARG A 164 -7.24 -3.99 3.01
C ARG A 164 -7.37 -2.73 3.88
N THR A 165 -6.74 -1.63 3.49
CA THR A 165 -6.81 -0.38 4.23
C THR A 165 -8.23 0.20 4.25
N THR A 166 -8.99 0.05 3.16
CA THR A 166 -10.40 0.43 3.10
C THR A 166 -11.25 -0.46 4.00
N GLU A 167 -11.03 -1.77 4.01
CA GLU A 167 -11.71 -2.70 4.92
C GLU A 167 -11.49 -2.31 6.38
N GLU A 168 -10.26 -2.05 6.78
CA GLU A 168 -9.90 -1.60 8.13
C GLU A 168 -10.54 -0.26 8.48
N ALA A 169 -10.56 0.70 7.54
CA ALA A 169 -11.22 1.98 7.72
C ALA A 169 -12.74 1.85 7.92
N LEU A 170 -13.40 0.97 7.17
CA LEU A 170 -14.84 0.71 7.32
C LEU A 170 -15.16 -0.01 8.64
N LEU A 171 -14.30 -0.93 9.09
CA LEU A 171 -14.44 -1.65 10.36
C LEU A 171 -14.17 -0.76 11.57
N SER A 172 -13.37 0.31 11.43
CA SER A 172 -13.11 1.27 12.51
C SER A 172 -14.30 2.15 12.85
N VAL A 173 -15.31 2.24 11.96
CA VAL A 173 -16.54 3.02 12.22
C VAL A 173 -17.41 2.26 13.24
N PRO A 174 -17.79 2.88 14.38
CA PRO A 174 -18.60 2.25 15.43
C PRO A 174 -19.93 1.70 14.90
N ASP A 175 -20.33 0.52 15.37
CA ASP A 175 -21.60 -0.12 14.96
C ASP A 175 -22.84 0.69 15.36
N SER A 176 -22.74 1.54 16.39
CA SER A 176 -23.79 2.47 16.79
C SER A 176 -24.26 3.40 15.65
N TYR A 177 -23.38 3.73 14.71
CA TYR A 177 -23.73 4.53 13.52
C TYR A 177 -24.65 3.74 12.57
N ARG A 178 -24.38 2.44 12.43
CA ARG A 178 -25.22 1.52 11.64
C ARG A 178 -26.57 1.32 12.30
N GLU A 179 -26.57 1.00 13.59
CA GLU A 179 -27.77 0.75 14.38
C GLU A 179 -28.66 1.99 14.46
N GLY A 180 -28.10 3.16 14.74
CA GLY A 180 -28.84 4.43 14.77
C GLY A 180 -29.50 4.76 13.43
N SER A 181 -28.77 4.54 12.32
CA SER A 181 -29.30 4.76 10.98
C SER A 181 -30.46 3.81 10.65
N PHE A 182 -30.33 2.53 10.99
CA PHE A 182 -31.39 1.54 10.79
C PHE A 182 -32.58 1.81 11.70
N GLY A 183 -32.36 2.25 12.95
CA GLY A 183 -33.40 2.65 13.89
C GLY A 183 -34.25 3.83 13.37
N LEU A 184 -33.67 4.73 12.59
CA LEU A 184 -34.35 5.82 11.89
C LEU A 184 -35.02 5.40 10.58
N GLY A 185 -35.01 4.10 10.25
CA GLY A 185 -35.65 3.56 9.04
C GLY A 185 -34.83 3.70 7.77
N ALA A 186 -33.54 4.06 7.84
CA ALA A 186 -32.70 4.13 6.66
C ALA A 186 -32.39 2.74 6.10
N GLY A 187 -32.46 2.58 4.78
CA GLY A 187 -32.02 1.37 4.12
C GLY A 187 -30.49 1.22 4.09
N ARG A 188 -29.99 -0.03 3.92
CA ARG A 188 -28.57 -0.37 3.97
C ARG A 188 -27.71 0.49 3.03
N LEU A 189 -28.07 0.65 1.78
CA LEU A 189 -27.33 1.48 0.82
C LEU A 189 -27.21 2.92 1.29
N ARG A 190 -28.31 3.51 1.81
CA ARG A 190 -28.28 4.86 2.32
C ARG A 190 -27.34 4.99 3.52
N THR A 191 -27.36 4.03 4.44
CA THR A 191 -26.45 3.97 5.59
C THR A 191 -24.99 3.91 5.14
N ILE A 192 -24.67 3.02 4.19
CA ILE A 192 -23.29 2.87 3.70
C ILE A 192 -22.81 4.19 3.06
N PHE A 193 -23.53 4.72 2.06
CA PHE A 193 -23.05 5.87 1.29
C PHE A 193 -23.18 7.22 2.00
N ARG A 194 -24.11 7.36 2.95
CA ARG A 194 -24.37 8.65 3.64
C ARG A 194 -23.73 8.74 5.02
N ILE A 195 -23.39 7.62 5.65
CA ILE A 195 -22.90 7.60 7.03
C ILE A 195 -21.55 6.88 7.11
N ILE A 196 -21.51 5.59 6.73
CA ILE A 196 -20.32 4.77 6.96
C ILE A 196 -19.15 5.20 6.07
N LEU A 197 -19.38 5.33 4.77
CA LEU A 197 -18.33 5.70 3.81
C LEU A 197 -17.76 7.09 4.11
N PRO A 198 -18.53 8.15 4.33
CA PRO A 198 -17.99 9.46 4.72
C PRO A 198 -17.20 9.41 6.03
N SER A 199 -17.63 8.62 7.01
CA SER A 199 -16.92 8.46 8.28
C SER A 199 -15.59 7.71 8.11
N ALA A 200 -15.48 6.81 7.13
CA ALA A 200 -14.28 6.05 6.82
C ALA A 200 -13.31 6.79 5.89
N VAL A 201 -13.71 7.91 5.25
CA VAL A 201 -12.88 8.65 4.27
C VAL A 201 -11.47 8.94 4.77
N PRO A 202 -11.21 9.38 6.02
CA PRO A 202 -9.84 9.65 6.46
C PRO A 202 -8.93 8.41 6.37
N GLY A 203 -9.44 7.24 6.78
CA GLY A 203 -8.70 5.96 6.67
C GLY A 203 -8.51 5.51 5.22
N ILE A 204 -9.52 5.69 4.37
CA ILE A 204 -9.45 5.38 2.94
C ILE A 204 -8.39 6.26 2.26
N LEU A 205 -8.38 7.57 2.56
CA LEU A 205 -7.37 8.49 2.02
C LEU A 205 -5.96 8.11 2.46
N ALA A 206 -5.77 7.71 3.72
CA ALA A 206 -4.48 7.20 4.19
C ALA A 206 -4.02 5.99 3.36
N GLY A 207 -4.91 5.05 3.07
CA GLY A 207 -4.64 3.90 2.19
C GLY A 207 -4.26 4.31 0.77
N ILE A 208 -4.94 5.30 0.19
CA ILE A 208 -4.60 5.83 -1.14
C ILE A 208 -3.23 6.49 -1.13
N ILE A 209 -2.90 7.28 -0.10
CA ILE A 209 -1.57 7.91 0.03
C ILE A 209 -0.47 6.84 0.12
N LEU A 210 -0.69 5.77 0.89
CA LEU A 210 0.23 4.64 0.96
C LEU A 210 0.40 3.95 -0.41
N ALA A 211 -0.68 3.80 -1.17
CA ALA A 211 -0.63 3.24 -2.51
C ALA A 211 0.17 4.14 -3.48
N VAL A 212 -0.02 5.46 -3.42
CA VAL A 212 0.81 6.42 -4.17
C VAL A 212 2.29 6.26 -3.81
N GLY A 213 2.62 6.24 -2.51
CA GLY A 213 4.00 6.06 -2.05
C GLY A 213 4.61 4.75 -2.55
N ARG A 214 3.83 3.66 -2.60
CA ARG A 214 4.27 2.38 -3.14
C ARG A 214 4.54 2.44 -4.63
N ILE A 215 3.65 3.05 -5.43
CA ILE A 215 3.86 3.20 -6.88
C ILE A 215 5.09 4.06 -7.18
N VAL A 216 5.26 5.19 -6.46
CA VAL A 216 6.44 6.08 -6.65
C VAL A 216 7.75 5.37 -6.30
N GLY A 217 7.74 4.54 -5.27
CA GLY A 217 8.92 3.78 -4.83
C GLY A 217 9.20 2.51 -5.63
N GLU A 218 8.30 2.14 -6.55
CA GLU A 218 8.43 0.90 -7.30
C GLU A 218 9.42 1.05 -8.45
N THR A 219 10.41 0.19 -8.48
CA THR A 219 11.47 0.19 -9.51
C THR A 219 11.59 -1.13 -10.26
N ALA A 220 10.89 -2.18 -9.80
CA ALA A 220 11.06 -3.55 -10.29
C ALA A 220 9.82 -4.12 -11.00
N ALA A 221 8.65 -3.49 -10.89
CA ALA A 221 7.40 -3.94 -11.52
C ALA A 221 7.18 -3.38 -12.94
#